data_b21a6780eb8bb3c595831faa76e08203
#
_entry.id   b21a6780eb8bb3c595831faa76e08203
#
_cell.length_a   1.000
_cell.length_b   1.000
_cell.length_c   1.000
_cell.angle_alpha   90.00
_cell.angle_beta   90.00
_cell.angle_gamma   90.00
#
_symmetry.space_group_name_H-M   'P 1'
#
loop_
_entity.id
_entity.type
_entity.pdbx_description
1 polymer ?
#
loop_
_entity_poly.entity_id
_entity_poly.type
_entity_poly.pdbx_seq_one_letter_code
_entity_poly.pdbx_strand_id
1 'polypeptide(L)'
;MKIRCVWEHNGSDSLLYSDNYIGAFTRGATKDIALSKMADEIKSYLNWKKDLAPETFEIEIVQEKLSELNIYDADSDVLFDTEKGKLDPIEYQELKALALRSAQDFLTLYESIPDKDRSCLPARQTFYGQIPRTAFEMYEHTKNVNDYYFGEIGIDVDNNGTILACRMRGFELLEACPDFLNNSVFEGSHGEEWSLRKVLRRFIWHDRIHAKAMYRM
;
A
#
# COMPACT_ATOMS: atom_id res chain seq x y z
N MET A 1 -8.86 -7.67 20.41
CA MET A 1 -9.22 -7.43 18.99
C MET A 1 -8.41 -8.37 18.10
N LYS A 2 -9.05 -9.02 17.12
CA LYS A 2 -8.38 -9.97 16.23
C LYS A 2 -7.78 -9.25 15.01
N ILE A 3 -6.49 -9.50 14.74
CA ILE A 3 -5.77 -9.03 13.56
C ILE A 3 -5.51 -10.25 12.69
N ARG A 4 -6.10 -10.27 11.50
CA ARG A 4 -5.87 -11.31 10.50
C ARG A 4 -4.71 -10.85 9.63
N CYS A 5 -3.75 -11.73 9.40
CA CYS A 5 -2.54 -11.38 8.66
C CYS A 5 -2.26 -12.33 7.50
N VAL A 6 -1.78 -11.77 6.41
CA VAL A 6 -1.17 -12.48 5.29
C VAL A 6 0.34 -12.35 5.41
N TRP A 7 1.03 -13.49 5.42
CA TRP A 7 2.48 -13.56 5.53
C TRP A 7 3.09 -13.94 4.19
N GLU A 8 3.87 -13.01 3.62
CA GLU A 8 4.65 -13.23 2.41
C GLU A 8 6.14 -13.23 2.76
N HIS A 9 6.90 -14.21 2.25
CA HIS A 9 8.31 -14.36 2.59
C HIS A 9 9.09 -15.11 1.50
N ASN A 10 10.43 -14.96 1.53
CA ASN A 10 11.35 -15.69 0.65
C ASN A 10 12.30 -16.61 1.43
N GLY A 11 11.98 -16.91 2.70
CA GLY A 11 12.84 -17.70 3.60
C GLY A 11 13.86 -16.87 4.38
N SER A 12 14.28 -15.70 3.87
CA SER A 12 15.27 -14.80 4.50
C SER A 12 14.66 -13.52 5.02
N ASP A 13 13.53 -13.08 4.44
CA ASP A 13 12.82 -11.86 4.79
C ASP A 13 11.32 -12.08 4.77
N SER A 14 10.59 -11.27 5.51
CA SER A 14 9.15 -11.38 5.69
C SER A 14 8.45 -10.04 5.55
N LEU A 15 7.34 -10.03 4.82
CA LEU A 15 6.30 -9.02 4.85
C LEU A 15 5.05 -9.62 5.52
N LEU A 16 4.46 -8.90 6.43
CA LEU A 16 3.26 -9.28 7.13
C LEU A 16 2.22 -8.17 6.96
N TYR A 17 1.17 -8.45 6.21
CA TYR A 17 0.08 -7.52 5.94
C TYR A 17 -1.11 -7.82 6.82
N SER A 18 -1.81 -6.79 7.27
CA SER A 18 -3.12 -7.00 7.87
C SER A 18 -4.18 -7.13 6.78
N ASP A 19 -4.98 -8.20 6.86
CA ASP A 19 -6.09 -8.49 5.98
C ASP A 19 -7.36 -7.68 6.33
N ASN A 20 -7.50 -7.27 7.58
CA ASN A 20 -8.67 -6.53 8.07
C ASN A 20 -8.38 -5.08 8.50
N TYR A 21 -7.13 -4.62 8.38
CA TYR A 21 -6.72 -3.22 8.53
C TYR A 21 -5.92 -2.82 7.29
N ILE A 22 -6.66 -2.56 6.21
CA ILE A 22 -6.13 -2.44 4.85
C ILE A 22 -5.05 -1.37 4.76
N GLY A 23 -3.85 -1.76 4.33
CA GLY A 23 -2.67 -0.90 4.25
C GLY A 23 -1.77 -0.90 5.50
N ALA A 24 -2.16 -1.57 6.59
CA ALA A 24 -1.27 -1.81 7.72
C ALA A 24 -0.35 -3.00 7.41
N PHE A 25 0.95 -2.86 7.69
CA PHE A 25 1.92 -3.89 7.42
C PHE A 25 3.15 -3.76 8.32
N THR A 26 3.86 -4.87 8.47
CA THR A 26 5.18 -4.93 9.10
C THR A 26 6.14 -5.76 8.28
N ARG A 27 7.42 -5.62 8.54
CA ARG A 27 8.46 -6.45 7.93
C ARG A 27 9.57 -6.81 8.91
N GLY A 28 10.25 -7.90 8.64
CA GLY A 28 11.39 -8.37 9.42
C GLY A 28 12.17 -9.44 8.68
N ALA A 29 13.40 -9.71 9.12
CA ALA A 29 14.19 -10.82 8.61
C ALA A 29 13.57 -12.19 8.95
N THR A 30 12.65 -12.22 9.92
CA THR A 30 11.91 -13.44 10.27
C THR A 30 10.43 -13.09 10.52
N LYS A 31 9.59 -14.12 10.45
CA LYS A 31 8.17 -14.05 10.81
C LYS A 31 7.96 -13.45 12.20
N ASP A 32 8.72 -13.91 13.20
CA ASP A 32 8.58 -13.47 14.58
C ASP A 32 8.92 -11.98 14.75
N ILE A 33 9.94 -11.50 14.04
CA ILE A 33 10.30 -10.06 14.01
C ILE A 33 9.17 -9.24 13.38
N ALA A 34 8.55 -9.72 12.30
CA ALA A 34 7.42 -9.05 11.68
C ALA A 34 6.19 -9.05 12.60
N LEU A 35 5.87 -10.21 13.21
CA LEU A 35 4.75 -10.36 14.15
C LEU A 35 4.89 -9.45 15.38
N SER A 36 6.08 -9.36 15.96
CA SER A 36 6.31 -8.54 17.16
C SER A 36 6.01 -7.04 16.96
N LYS A 37 6.02 -6.56 15.72
CA LYS A 37 5.76 -5.17 15.35
C LYS A 37 4.28 -4.90 15.03
N MET A 38 3.48 -5.93 14.76
CA MET A 38 2.14 -5.76 14.20
C MET A 38 1.19 -5.02 15.15
N ALA A 39 1.24 -5.30 16.45
CA ALA A 39 0.37 -4.61 17.42
C ALA A 39 0.59 -3.09 17.42
N ASP A 40 1.85 -2.64 17.35
CA ASP A 40 2.18 -1.21 17.31
C ASP A 40 1.84 -0.58 15.95
N GLU A 41 1.99 -1.32 14.86
CA GLU A 41 1.53 -0.87 13.55
C GLU A 41 0.01 -0.67 13.52
N ILE A 42 -0.78 -1.60 14.10
CA ILE A 42 -2.23 -1.44 14.17
C ILE A 42 -2.64 -0.27 15.05
N LYS A 43 -1.98 -0.04 16.18
CA LYS A 43 -2.21 1.18 16.98
C LYS A 43 -1.94 2.45 16.17
N SER A 44 -0.82 2.49 15.44
CA SER A 44 -0.48 3.61 14.55
C SER A 44 -1.51 3.79 13.43
N TYR A 45 -1.99 2.69 12.84
CA TYR A 45 -3.02 2.70 11.81
C TYR A 45 -4.36 3.24 12.34
N LEU A 46 -4.81 2.75 13.49
CA LEU A 46 -6.05 3.20 14.13
C LEU A 46 -5.98 4.69 14.54
N ASN A 47 -4.84 5.11 15.08
CA ASN A 47 -4.60 6.53 15.38
C ASN A 47 -4.67 7.39 14.11
N TRP A 48 -4.08 6.93 13.00
CA TRP A 48 -4.20 7.60 11.69
C TRP A 48 -5.65 7.67 11.24
N LYS A 49 -6.43 6.59 11.41
CA LYS A 49 -7.88 6.57 11.13
C LYS A 49 -8.71 7.42 12.10
N LYS A 50 -8.14 7.85 13.23
CA LYS A 50 -8.84 8.48 14.37
C LYS A 50 -9.82 7.53 15.06
N ASP A 51 -9.54 6.24 15.01
CA ASP A 51 -10.26 5.18 15.71
C ASP A 51 -9.56 4.86 17.03
N LEU A 52 -10.35 4.36 18.00
CA LEU A 52 -9.80 3.93 19.29
C LEU A 52 -9.06 2.61 19.14
N ALA A 53 -7.83 2.56 19.66
CA ALA A 53 -7.06 1.32 19.72
C ALA A 53 -7.43 0.53 20.97
N PRO A 54 -7.71 -0.79 20.87
CA PRO A 54 -7.92 -1.64 22.02
C PRO A 54 -6.61 -1.90 22.78
N GLU A 55 -6.72 -2.35 24.03
CA GLU A 55 -5.57 -2.64 24.89
C GLU A 55 -4.82 -3.91 24.44
N THR A 56 -5.54 -4.90 23.91
CA THR A 56 -4.98 -6.21 23.55
C THR A 56 -5.31 -6.61 22.12
N PHE A 57 -4.37 -7.30 21.50
CA PHE A 57 -4.48 -7.84 20.15
C PHE A 57 -4.20 -9.33 20.12
N GLU A 58 -4.98 -10.06 19.36
CA GLU A 58 -4.73 -11.44 18.95
C GLU A 58 -4.37 -11.44 17.46
N ILE A 59 -3.22 -12.00 17.10
CA ILE A 59 -2.74 -12.03 15.71
C ILE A 59 -2.89 -13.44 15.17
N GLU A 60 -3.53 -13.58 14.01
CA GLU A 60 -3.72 -14.83 13.30
C GLU A 60 -3.17 -14.74 11.89
N ILE A 61 -2.34 -15.70 11.47
CA ILE A 61 -1.94 -15.85 10.08
C ILE A 61 -3.06 -16.61 9.36
N VAL A 62 -3.70 -15.96 8.40
CA VAL A 62 -4.81 -16.52 7.62
C VAL A 62 -4.40 -16.98 6.22
N GLN A 63 -3.25 -16.50 5.74
CA GLN A 63 -2.68 -16.88 4.45
C GLN A 63 -1.16 -16.76 4.51
N GLU A 64 -0.46 -17.68 3.83
CA GLU A 64 0.99 -17.68 3.67
C GLU A 64 1.33 -17.76 2.18
N LYS A 65 2.33 -16.98 1.75
CA LYS A 65 2.90 -17.05 0.42
C LYS A 65 4.42 -17.11 0.49
N LEU A 66 4.99 -18.19 -0.03
CA LEU A 66 6.42 -18.27 -0.37
C LEU A 66 6.62 -17.57 -1.72
N SER A 67 7.56 -16.65 -1.78
CA SER A 67 7.88 -15.83 -2.96
C SER A 67 9.38 -15.91 -3.26
N GLU A 68 9.75 -15.74 -4.53
CA GLU A 68 11.15 -15.59 -4.96
C GLU A 68 11.58 -14.11 -5.06
N LEU A 69 10.68 -13.18 -4.71
CA LEU A 69 10.89 -11.74 -4.84
C LEU A 69 11.86 -11.18 -3.79
N ASN A 70 12.29 -9.93 -4.04
CA ASN A 70 13.16 -9.20 -3.13
C ASN A 70 12.37 -8.61 -1.94
N ILE A 71 11.86 -9.48 -1.07
CA ILE A 71 11.02 -9.13 0.10
C ILE A 71 11.69 -8.07 0.98
N TYR A 72 13.02 -8.08 1.11
CA TYR A 72 13.79 -7.05 1.82
C TYR A 72 13.53 -5.63 1.27
N ASP A 73 13.32 -5.50 -0.02
CA ASP A 73 13.02 -4.23 -0.70
C ASP A 73 11.53 -3.91 -0.75
N ALA A 74 10.71 -4.68 -0.03
CA ALA A 74 9.24 -4.62 -0.07
C ALA A 74 8.65 -4.98 -1.46
N ASP A 75 9.39 -5.76 -2.24
CA ASP A 75 8.89 -6.40 -3.44
C ASP A 75 7.85 -7.46 -3.03
N SER A 76 6.67 -7.43 -3.64
CA SER A 76 5.52 -8.21 -3.19
C SER A 76 4.52 -8.38 -4.33
N ASP A 77 4.10 -9.62 -4.55
CA ASP A 77 3.10 -9.97 -5.57
C ASP A 77 1.84 -10.62 -5.00
N VAL A 78 1.75 -10.81 -3.69
CA VAL A 78 0.65 -11.52 -3.08
C VAL A 78 -0.71 -10.88 -3.36
N LEU A 79 -1.65 -11.70 -3.86
CA LEU A 79 -3.07 -11.42 -3.87
C LEU A 79 -3.70 -12.15 -2.68
N PHE A 80 -4.40 -11.43 -1.80
CA PHE A 80 -5.07 -12.05 -0.65
C PHE A 80 -6.30 -12.83 -1.10
N ASP A 81 -6.62 -13.92 -0.40
CA ASP A 81 -7.83 -14.66 -0.70
C ASP A 81 -9.09 -13.81 -0.52
N THR A 82 -9.07 -12.85 0.41
CA THR A 82 -10.12 -11.86 0.62
C THR A 82 -10.16 -10.76 -0.45
N GLU A 83 -9.11 -10.63 -1.25
CA GLU A 83 -9.09 -9.67 -2.37
C GLU A 83 -9.71 -10.23 -3.64
N LYS A 84 -10.09 -11.51 -3.64
CA LYS A 84 -10.81 -12.17 -4.74
C LYS A 84 -12.32 -12.03 -4.54
N GLY A 85 -13.05 -12.08 -5.64
CA GLY A 85 -14.51 -12.04 -5.62
C GLY A 85 -15.12 -10.65 -5.48
N LYS A 86 -16.43 -10.57 -5.63
CA LYS A 86 -17.19 -9.32 -5.75
C LYS A 86 -16.97 -8.37 -4.57
N LEU A 87 -16.82 -7.09 -4.87
CA LEU A 87 -16.65 -6.02 -3.89
C LEU A 87 -18.03 -5.43 -3.52
N ASP A 88 -18.30 -5.36 -2.24
CA ASP A 88 -19.49 -4.70 -1.74
C ASP A 88 -19.41 -3.18 -2.00
N PRO A 89 -20.51 -2.52 -2.44
CA PRO A 89 -20.50 -1.07 -2.70
C PRO A 89 -20.11 -0.22 -1.49
N ILE A 90 -20.51 -0.60 -0.28
CA ILE A 90 -20.17 0.14 0.95
C ILE A 90 -18.70 -0.03 1.26
N GLU A 91 -18.19 -1.27 1.22
CA GLU A 91 -16.78 -1.57 1.37
C GLU A 91 -15.91 -0.80 0.35
N TYR A 92 -16.35 -0.74 -0.90
CA TYR A 92 -15.66 0.04 -1.94
C TYR A 92 -15.55 1.52 -1.56
N GLN A 93 -16.64 2.14 -1.13
CA GLN A 93 -16.63 3.55 -0.74
C GLN A 93 -15.72 3.81 0.47
N GLU A 94 -15.70 2.91 1.44
CA GLU A 94 -14.79 3.00 2.60
C GLU A 94 -13.33 2.90 2.17
N LEU A 95 -12.98 1.93 1.32
CA LEU A 95 -11.61 1.74 0.83
C LEU A 95 -11.17 2.89 -0.09
N LYS A 96 -12.05 3.37 -0.98
CA LYS A 96 -11.80 4.56 -1.80
C LYS A 96 -11.52 5.79 -0.92
N ALA A 97 -12.35 6.02 0.10
CA ALA A 97 -12.15 7.14 1.03
C ALA A 97 -10.79 7.03 1.75
N LEU A 98 -10.37 5.84 2.18
CA LEU A 98 -9.05 5.61 2.79
C LEU A 98 -7.90 5.86 1.80
N ALA A 99 -8.03 5.42 0.55
CA ALA A 99 -7.04 5.63 -0.49
C ALA A 99 -6.89 7.11 -0.88
N LEU A 100 -7.99 7.85 -0.94
CA LEU A 100 -7.96 9.31 -1.16
C LEU A 100 -7.37 10.05 0.05
N ARG A 101 -7.72 9.63 1.26
CA ARG A 101 -7.16 10.20 2.48
C ARG A 101 -5.66 9.97 2.58
N SER A 102 -5.16 8.76 2.28
CA SER A 102 -3.72 8.49 2.32
C SER A 102 -2.95 9.36 1.33
N ALA A 103 -3.49 9.57 0.12
CA ALA A 103 -2.92 10.47 -0.87
C ALA A 103 -2.91 11.95 -0.41
N GLN A 104 -4.02 12.41 0.19
CA GLN A 104 -4.10 13.78 0.72
C GLN A 104 -3.12 14.00 1.88
N ASP A 105 -3.04 13.05 2.82
CA ASP A 105 -2.13 13.14 3.97
C ASP A 105 -0.66 13.12 3.51
N PHE A 106 -0.34 12.31 2.49
CA PHE A 106 0.98 12.26 1.89
C PHE A 106 1.35 13.57 1.17
N LEU A 107 0.41 14.15 0.40
CA LEU A 107 0.57 15.45 -0.24
C LEU A 107 0.83 16.55 0.80
N THR A 108 0.00 16.60 1.85
CA THR A 108 0.13 17.58 2.93
C THR A 108 1.49 17.46 3.63
N LEU A 109 1.96 16.24 3.89
CA LEU A 109 3.29 15.99 4.45
C LEU A 109 4.39 16.51 3.52
N TYR A 110 4.32 16.18 2.22
CA TYR A 110 5.27 16.67 1.22
C TYR A 110 5.32 18.21 1.16
N GLU A 111 4.15 18.85 1.13
CA GLU A 111 4.06 20.32 1.10
C GLU A 111 4.66 20.97 2.34
N SER A 112 4.62 20.31 3.49
CA SER A 112 5.16 20.80 4.76
C SER A 112 6.69 20.78 4.85
N ILE A 113 7.38 20.04 3.96
CA ILE A 113 8.83 19.94 3.96
C ILE A 113 9.44 21.21 3.32
N PRO A 114 10.30 21.97 4.04
CA PRO A 114 10.83 23.24 3.53
C PRO A 114 11.80 23.06 2.35
N ASP A 115 12.72 22.12 2.46
CA ASP A 115 13.75 21.83 1.43
C ASP A 115 13.51 20.44 0.85
N LYS A 116 12.85 20.41 -0.31
CA LYS A 116 12.41 19.19 -0.97
C LYS A 116 13.55 18.44 -1.69
N ASP A 117 14.64 19.15 -2.00
CA ASP A 117 15.77 18.62 -2.74
C ASP A 117 16.92 18.16 -1.86
N ARG A 118 16.81 18.40 -0.54
CA ARG A 118 17.80 17.93 0.43
C ARG A 118 17.87 16.41 0.45
N SER A 119 19.07 15.88 0.23
CA SER A 119 19.34 14.44 0.31
C SER A 119 19.41 13.99 1.78
N CYS A 120 18.41 13.24 2.24
CA CYS A 120 18.26 12.83 3.65
C CYS A 120 18.50 11.34 3.87
N LEU A 121 18.39 10.52 2.82
CA LEU A 121 18.58 9.08 2.92
C LEU A 121 19.86 8.62 2.21
N PRO A 122 20.49 7.52 2.68
CA PRO A 122 21.66 6.97 2.02
C PRO A 122 21.32 6.45 0.63
N ALA A 123 22.29 6.52 -0.29
CA ALA A 123 22.13 5.88 -1.59
C ALA A 123 22.03 4.36 -1.42
N ARG A 124 21.02 3.74 -2.03
CA ARG A 124 20.83 2.29 -2.07
C ARG A 124 20.18 1.89 -3.38
N GLN A 125 20.76 0.90 -4.03
CA GLN A 125 20.20 0.28 -5.21
C GLN A 125 19.23 -0.83 -4.81
N THR A 126 18.11 -0.95 -5.51
CA THR A 126 17.13 -2.02 -5.38
C THR A 126 16.86 -2.65 -6.74
N PHE A 127 16.02 -3.65 -6.81
CA PHE A 127 15.60 -4.27 -8.08
C PHE A 127 14.89 -3.28 -9.02
N TYR A 128 14.21 -2.28 -8.49
CA TYR A 128 13.50 -1.24 -9.27
C TYR A 128 14.32 0.05 -9.47
N GLY A 129 15.59 0.08 -9.09
CA GLY A 129 16.49 1.23 -9.26
C GLY A 129 16.97 1.84 -7.96
N GLN A 130 17.42 3.09 -8.02
CA GLN A 130 17.83 3.85 -6.83
C GLN A 130 16.61 4.18 -5.97
N ILE A 131 16.74 4.00 -4.65
CA ILE A 131 15.70 4.46 -3.72
C ILE A 131 15.63 5.99 -3.72
N PRO A 132 14.43 6.57 -3.56
CA PRO A 132 14.26 8.01 -3.37
C PRO A 132 15.06 8.51 -2.14
N ARG A 133 15.81 9.59 -2.30
CA ARG A 133 16.69 10.16 -1.26
C ARG A 133 16.27 11.53 -0.80
N THR A 134 15.46 12.23 -1.60
CA THR A 134 14.91 13.54 -1.31
C THR A 134 13.40 13.47 -1.17
N ALA A 135 12.78 14.46 -0.56
CA ALA A 135 11.33 14.52 -0.45
C ALA A 135 10.68 14.63 -1.83
N PHE A 136 11.31 15.34 -2.77
CA PHE A 136 10.83 15.44 -4.15
C PHE A 136 10.85 14.08 -4.85
N GLU A 137 11.97 13.35 -4.83
CA GLU A 137 12.08 12.02 -5.42
C GLU A 137 11.06 11.04 -4.80
N MET A 138 10.87 11.10 -3.46
CA MET A 138 9.91 10.27 -2.75
C MET A 138 8.47 10.58 -3.17
N TYR A 139 8.15 11.86 -3.34
CA TYR A 139 6.83 12.29 -3.80
C TYR A 139 6.55 11.84 -5.23
N GLU A 140 7.48 12.06 -6.16
CA GLU A 140 7.31 11.63 -7.55
C GLU A 140 7.22 10.11 -7.67
N HIS A 141 8.04 9.35 -6.94
CA HIS A 141 7.95 7.90 -6.88
C HIS A 141 6.57 7.44 -6.40
N THR A 142 6.05 8.05 -5.33
CA THR A 142 4.75 7.67 -4.75
C THR A 142 3.59 8.09 -5.64
N LYS A 143 3.66 9.26 -6.27
CA LYS A 143 2.66 9.74 -7.22
C LYS A 143 2.57 8.85 -8.46
N ASN A 144 3.73 8.47 -9.01
CA ASN A 144 3.82 7.77 -10.28
C ASN A 144 3.30 6.32 -10.27
N VAL A 145 2.95 5.76 -9.11
CA VAL A 145 2.26 4.46 -9.07
C VAL A 145 0.77 4.53 -9.42
N ASN A 146 0.20 5.74 -9.62
CA ASN A 146 -1.24 5.83 -9.94
C ASN A 146 -1.55 5.21 -11.31
N ASP A 147 -0.79 5.56 -12.36
CA ASP A 147 -0.95 4.95 -13.69
C ASP A 147 -0.66 3.45 -13.65
N TYR A 148 0.41 3.06 -12.93
CA TYR A 148 0.78 1.66 -12.81
C TYR A 148 -0.34 0.83 -12.18
N TYR A 149 -0.79 1.16 -10.96
CA TYR A 149 -1.78 0.33 -10.26
C TYR A 149 -3.16 0.33 -10.94
N PHE A 150 -3.60 1.45 -11.49
CA PHE A 150 -4.82 1.49 -12.27
C PHE A 150 -4.68 0.73 -13.60
N GLY A 151 -3.51 0.84 -14.26
CA GLY A 151 -3.19 0.11 -15.49
C GLY A 151 -3.28 -1.41 -15.32
N GLU A 152 -2.86 -1.94 -14.16
CA GLU A 152 -2.90 -3.37 -13.84
C GLU A 152 -4.33 -3.96 -13.80
N ILE A 153 -5.35 -3.11 -13.69
CA ILE A 153 -6.77 -3.49 -13.78
C ILE A 153 -7.48 -2.88 -15.01
N GLY A 154 -6.69 -2.44 -16.01
CA GLY A 154 -7.20 -1.97 -17.29
C GLY A 154 -7.74 -0.55 -17.31
N ILE A 155 -7.39 0.30 -16.34
CA ILE A 155 -7.79 1.71 -16.29
C ILE A 155 -6.60 2.58 -16.71
N ASP A 156 -6.71 3.23 -17.86
CA ASP A 156 -5.68 4.13 -18.38
C ASP A 156 -5.82 5.53 -17.76
N VAL A 157 -4.88 5.89 -16.90
CA VAL A 157 -4.85 7.18 -16.21
C VAL A 157 -3.43 7.77 -16.24
N ASP A 158 -3.33 9.08 -16.48
CA ASP A 158 -2.03 9.79 -16.44
C ASP A 158 -1.65 10.22 -15.00
N ASN A 159 -0.36 10.55 -14.81
CA ASN A 159 0.19 11.07 -13.55
C ASN A 159 0.31 12.60 -13.52
N ASN A 160 -0.45 13.35 -14.33
CA ASN A 160 -0.42 14.81 -14.36
C ASN A 160 -1.10 15.42 -13.14
N GLY A 161 -0.44 16.40 -12.51
CA GLY A 161 -0.97 17.09 -11.33
C GLY A 161 -0.50 16.50 -10.00
N THR A 162 -1.26 16.71 -8.95
CA THR A 162 -0.95 16.19 -7.61
C THR A 162 -1.31 14.70 -7.49
N ILE A 163 -0.70 14.00 -6.54
CA ILE A 163 -1.05 12.59 -6.23
C ILE A 163 -2.54 12.42 -5.98
N LEU A 164 -3.18 13.36 -5.28
CA LEU A 164 -4.62 13.33 -5.03
C LEU A 164 -5.43 13.49 -6.33
N ALA A 165 -5.07 14.45 -7.19
CA ALA A 165 -5.76 14.68 -8.45
C ALA A 165 -5.64 13.46 -9.39
N CYS A 166 -4.46 12.84 -9.47
CA CYS A 166 -4.25 11.60 -10.24
C CYS A 166 -5.13 10.47 -9.71
N ARG A 167 -5.17 10.29 -8.37
CA ARG A 167 -5.96 9.25 -7.72
C ARG A 167 -7.47 9.44 -7.93
N MET A 168 -7.97 10.68 -7.79
CA MET A 168 -9.37 11.01 -8.05
C MET A 168 -9.78 10.71 -9.50
N ARG A 169 -8.97 11.15 -10.47
CA ARG A 169 -9.20 10.91 -11.88
C ARG A 169 -9.23 9.40 -12.22
N GLY A 170 -8.32 8.61 -11.63
CA GLY A 170 -8.33 7.16 -11.78
C GLY A 170 -9.61 6.52 -11.25
N PHE A 171 -10.12 6.96 -10.10
CA PHE A 171 -11.41 6.49 -9.58
C PHE A 171 -12.60 6.93 -10.43
N GLU A 172 -12.59 8.15 -10.99
CA GLU A 172 -13.65 8.61 -11.90
C GLU A 172 -13.72 7.74 -13.17
N LEU A 173 -12.56 7.41 -13.75
CA LEU A 173 -12.48 6.52 -14.91
C LEU A 173 -12.91 5.08 -14.55
N LEU A 174 -12.50 4.56 -13.42
CA LEU A 174 -12.91 3.24 -12.92
C LEU A 174 -14.44 3.17 -12.74
N GLU A 175 -15.03 4.17 -12.09
CA GLU A 175 -16.47 4.22 -11.80
C GLU A 175 -17.33 4.39 -13.06
N ALA A 176 -16.73 4.86 -14.16
CA ALA A 176 -17.39 4.88 -15.48
C ALA A 176 -17.42 3.50 -16.17
N CYS A 177 -16.62 2.55 -15.71
CA CYS A 177 -16.60 1.18 -16.24
C CYS A 177 -17.80 0.39 -15.71
N PRO A 178 -18.56 -0.31 -16.57
CA PRO A 178 -19.61 -1.20 -16.09
C PRO A 178 -18.99 -2.34 -15.26
N ASP A 179 -19.73 -2.77 -14.26
CA ASP A 179 -19.40 -3.96 -13.46
C ASP A 179 -18.04 -3.93 -12.72
N PHE A 180 -17.41 -2.76 -12.52
CA PHE A 180 -16.12 -2.66 -11.84
C PHE A 180 -16.14 -3.28 -10.42
N LEU A 181 -17.30 -3.32 -9.76
CA LEU A 181 -17.49 -3.97 -8.46
C LEU A 181 -17.46 -5.51 -8.52
N ASN A 182 -17.45 -6.11 -9.72
CA ASN A 182 -17.21 -7.56 -9.81
C ASN A 182 -15.81 -7.92 -9.30
N ASN A 183 -14.90 -6.94 -9.22
CA ASN A 183 -13.58 -7.11 -8.69
C ASN A 183 -12.86 -8.30 -9.32
N SER A 184 -12.92 -8.36 -10.64
CA SER A 184 -12.28 -9.41 -11.43
C SER A 184 -10.79 -9.48 -11.13
N VAL A 185 -10.22 -10.68 -11.21
CA VAL A 185 -8.79 -10.87 -11.13
C VAL A 185 -8.21 -10.71 -12.53
N PHE A 186 -7.20 -9.86 -12.64
CA PHE A 186 -6.47 -9.57 -13.87
C PHE A 186 -5.07 -10.19 -13.76
N GLU A 187 -4.55 -10.70 -14.85
CA GLU A 187 -3.14 -10.99 -15.00
C GLU A 187 -2.44 -9.70 -15.42
N GLY A 188 -1.73 -9.09 -14.50
CA GLY A 188 -1.02 -7.84 -14.72
C GLY A 188 0.40 -8.04 -15.21
N SER A 189 1.20 -6.99 -15.12
CA SER A 189 2.60 -6.99 -15.49
C SER A 189 3.37 -8.04 -14.68
N HIS A 190 4.38 -8.66 -15.29
CA HIS A 190 5.28 -9.63 -14.66
C HIS A 190 4.59 -10.90 -14.11
N GLY A 191 3.37 -11.24 -14.59
CA GLY A 191 2.62 -12.40 -14.12
C GLY A 191 2.00 -12.21 -12.72
N GLU A 192 1.95 -11.00 -12.22
CA GLU A 192 1.32 -10.65 -10.95
C GLU A 192 -0.20 -10.60 -11.09
N GLU A 193 -0.92 -11.27 -10.18
CA GLU A 193 -2.38 -11.18 -10.13
C GLU A 193 -2.84 -9.88 -9.44
N TRP A 194 -3.82 -9.20 -10.06
CA TRP A 194 -4.39 -7.95 -9.57
C TRP A 194 -5.90 -8.00 -9.46
N SER A 195 -6.43 -7.27 -8.51
CA SER A 195 -7.86 -6.99 -8.35
C SER A 195 -8.05 -5.55 -7.86
N LEU A 196 -9.26 -5.03 -7.96
CA LEU A 196 -9.54 -3.68 -7.45
C LEU A 196 -9.26 -3.57 -5.93
N ARG A 197 -9.58 -4.60 -5.13
CA ARG A 197 -9.22 -4.60 -3.70
C ARG A 197 -7.72 -4.53 -3.49
N LYS A 198 -6.92 -5.26 -4.28
CA LYS A 198 -5.46 -5.18 -4.23
C LYS A 198 -4.97 -3.78 -4.59
N VAL A 199 -5.51 -3.15 -5.64
CA VAL A 199 -5.17 -1.77 -6.01
C VAL A 199 -5.43 -0.82 -4.84
N LEU A 200 -6.61 -0.90 -4.21
CA LEU A 200 -6.97 -0.07 -3.07
C LEU A 200 -6.01 -0.29 -1.87
N ARG A 201 -5.69 -1.54 -1.56
CA ARG A 201 -4.69 -1.89 -0.53
C ARG A 201 -3.32 -1.32 -0.87
N ARG A 202 -2.86 -1.51 -2.11
CA ARG A 202 -1.53 -1.05 -2.57
C ARG A 202 -1.41 0.46 -2.47
N PHE A 203 -2.43 1.24 -2.82
CA PHE A 203 -2.42 2.68 -2.63
C PHE A 203 -2.24 3.08 -1.16
N ILE A 204 -3.06 2.55 -0.26
CA ILE A 204 -3.01 2.90 1.16
C ILE A 204 -1.66 2.48 1.77
N TRP A 205 -1.20 1.26 1.46
CA TRP A 205 0.07 0.72 1.92
C TRP A 205 1.26 1.54 1.43
N HIS A 206 1.31 1.86 0.13
CA HIS A 206 2.42 2.56 -0.52
C HIS A 206 2.54 4.00 -0.01
N ASP A 207 1.43 4.73 0.06
CA ASP A 207 1.43 6.09 0.61
C ASP A 207 1.92 6.08 2.07
N ARG A 208 1.48 5.12 2.89
CA ARG A 208 1.86 5.03 4.31
C ARG A 208 3.32 4.62 4.52
N ILE A 209 3.87 3.71 3.72
CA ILE A 209 5.29 3.32 3.84
C ILE A 209 6.20 4.49 3.50
N HIS A 210 5.86 5.23 2.42
CA HIS A 210 6.65 6.37 2.00
C HIS A 210 6.45 7.59 2.91
N ALA A 211 5.27 7.81 3.49
CA ALA A 211 5.08 8.81 4.53
C ALA A 211 5.98 8.56 5.73
N LYS A 212 6.09 7.30 6.21
CA LYS A 212 7.03 6.94 7.30
C LYS A 212 8.50 7.23 6.96
N ALA A 213 8.89 7.13 5.69
CA ALA A 213 10.22 7.51 5.24
C ALA A 213 10.37 9.03 5.17
N MET A 214 9.38 9.74 4.66
CA MET A 214 9.37 11.19 4.49
C MET A 214 9.37 11.95 5.83
N TYR A 215 8.77 11.41 6.89
CA TYR A 215 8.87 11.99 8.25
C TYR A 215 10.30 12.07 8.81
N ARG A 216 11.26 11.41 8.17
CA ARG A 216 12.68 11.45 8.54
C ARG A 216 13.50 12.43 7.70
N MET A 217 12.86 13.14 6.78
CA MET A 217 13.43 14.15 5.89
C MET A 217 13.19 15.57 6.43
#